data_d84a0123b3891f996d863e322ec6d58f
#
_entry.id   d84a0123b3891f996d863e322ec6d58f
#
_cell.length_a   1.000
_cell.length_b   1.000
_cell.length_c   1.000
_cell.angle_alpha   90.00
_cell.angle_beta   90.00
_cell.angle_gamma   90.00
#
_symmetry.space_group_name_H-M   'P 1'
#
loop_
_entity.id
_entity.type
_entity.pdbx_description
1 polymer ?
#
loop_
_entity_poly.entity_id
_entity_poly.type
_entity_poly.pdbx_seq_one_letter_code
_entity_poly.pdbx_strand_id
1 'polypeptide(L)'
;MSRGLGDVYKRQRVNCPPTDTLSNNGNGEPTAYTGMTWSGFRPSDDACRYGYLVPSNMFASVVLGYLAEYASSQYKDDAMAKEALDLKNQIEDGIEAYAVRNVDGIGETYVYETDGYGHDVWMDDANVPNLLSMPWLGWCSPDDERYQNTRKWVLSSKNPFYYEGTAAKGIGSPHTPAGYILSLIHISE
;
A
#
# COMPACT_ATOMS: atom_id res chain seq x y z
N MET A 1 29.21 -8.38 15.68
CA MET A 1 28.52 -7.58 14.63
C MET A 1 27.51 -8.49 13.95
N SER A 2 26.23 -8.26 14.18
CA SER A 2 25.17 -8.91 13.41
C SER A 2 25.22 -8.30 12.01
N ARG A 3 25.68 -9.04 11.03
CA ARG A 3 25.48 -8.66 9.64
C ARG A 3 24.00 -8.89 9.37
N GLY A 4 23.23 -7.82 9.24
CA GLY A 4 21.83 -7.91 8.87
C GLY A 4 21.69 -8.68 7.56
N LEU A 5 20.71 -9.55 7.46
CA LEU A 5 20.41 -10.31 6.24
C LEU A 5 20.25 -9.42 5.00
N GLY A 6 19.93 -8.13 5.20
CA GLY A 6 19.81 -7.14 4.13
C GLY A 6 21.09 -6.83 3.36
N ASP A 7 22.26 -7.03 3.96
CA ASP A 7 23.55 -6.75 3.29
C ASP A 7 23.98 -7.86 2.32
N VAL A 8 23.33 -9.01 2.38
CA VAL A 8 23.71 -10.19 1.58
C VAL A 8 22.97 -10.23 0.25
N TYR A 9 21.80 -9.58 0.16
CA TYR A 9 20.97 -9.63 -1.02
C TYR A 9 20.98 -8.30 -1.74
N LYS A 10 21.78 -8.21 -2.80
CA LYS A 10 21.55 -7.20 -3.82
C LYS A 10 20.14 -7.44 -4.36
N ARG A 11 19.23 -6.50 -4.12
CA ARG A 11 17.83 -6.55 -4.56
C ARG A 11 17.71 -6.34 -6.08
N GLN A 12 18.72 -6.76 -6.80
CA GLN A 12 18.77 -6.79 -8.26
C GLN A 12 18.46 -8.20 -8.74
N ARG A 13 17.38 -8.34 -9.44
CA ARG A 13 17.01 -9.57 -10.13
C ARG A 13 17.52 -9.45 -11.56
N VAL A 14 18.55 -10.23 -11.93
CA VAL A 14 19.20 -10.14 -13.25
C VAL A 14 18.49 -10.92 -14.36
N ASN A 15 17.55 -11.80 -14.01
CA ASN A 15 16.82 -12.68 -14.94
C ASN A 15 15.30 -12.46 -14.86
N CYS A 16 14.86 -11.24 -14.63
CA CYS A 16 13.45 -10.88 -14.52
C CYS A 16 13.16 -9.60 -15.29
N PRO A 17 11.90 -9.25 -15.53
CA PRO A 17 11.52 -7.97 -16.09
C PRO A 17 12.13 -6.79 -15.30
N PRO A 18 12.46 -5.67 -15.95
CA PRO A 18 12.97 -4.48 -15.26
C PRO A 18 12.04 -3.96 -14.15
N THR A 19 10.74 -4.22 -14.26
CA THR A 19 9.71 -3.89 -13.25
C THR A 19 9.89 -4.62 -11.94
N ASP A 20 10.60 -5.75 -11.94
CA ASP A 20 10.83 -6.59 -10.75
C ASP A 20 12.17 -6.26 -10.05
N THR A 21 12.83 -5.20 -10.48
CA THR A 21 14.12 -4.77 -9.95
C THR A 21 14.04 -3.33 -9.46
N LEU A 22 14.50 -3.10 -8.23
CA LEU A 22 14.59 -1.75 -7.68
C LEU A 22 15.54 -0.88 -8.51
N SER A 23 15.16 0.38 -8.75
CA SER A 23 16.00 1.41 -9.32
C SER A 23 17.26 1.68 -8.46
N ASN A 24 18.13 2.56 -8.93
CA ASN A 24 19.32 3.00 -8.22
C ASN A 24 20.18 1.84 -7.70
N ASN A 25 20.54 0.90 -8.59
CA ASN A 25 21.34 -0.29 -8.29
C ASN A 25 20.76 -1.17 -7.16
N GLY A 26 19.44 -1.29 -7.06
CA GLY A 26 18.76 -2.11 -6.08
C GLY A 26 18.48 -1.39 -4.74
N ASN A 27 18.72 -0.09 -4.66
CA ASN A 27 18.47 0.71 -3.46
C ASN A 27 17.08 1.37 -3.46
N GLY A 28 16.42 1.45 -4.60
CA GLY A 28 15.19 2.21 -4.78
C GLY A 28 15.43 3.72 -4.93
N GLU A 29 14.38 4.47 -5.15
CA GLU A 29 14.46 5.93 -5.20
C GLU A 29 14.67 6.52 -3.81
N PRO A 30 15.32 7.69 -3.69
CA PRO A 30 15.44 8.41 -2.43
C PRO A 30 14.07 8.76 -1.85
N THR A 31 13.94 8.66 -0.53
CA THR A 31 12.71 8.98 0.20
C THR A 31 12.98 9.97 1.33
N ALA A 32 12.03 10.87 1.60
CA ALA A 32 12.00 11.67 2.81
C ALA A 32 11.57 10.80 4.00
N TYR A 33 11.90 11.24 5.21
CA TYR A 33 11.30 10.63 6.41
C TYR A 33 9.82 11.04 6.51
N THR A 34 8.93 10.06 6.59
CA THR A 34 7.47 10.27 6.65
C THR A 34 6.82 9.67 7.89
N GLY A 35 7.54 8.85 8.65
CA GLY A 35 6.95 8.02 9.70
C GLY A 35 6.39 6.68 9.22
N MET A 36 6.18 6.52 7.91
CA MET A 36 5.75 5.25 7.32
C MET A 36 6.91 4.24 7.22
N THR A 37 6.56 2.96 7.06
CA THR A 37 7.54 1.89 6.80
C THR A 37 7.87 1.81 5.31
N TRP A 38 9.17 1.68 5.02
CA TRP A 38 9.65 1.54 3.65
C TRP A 38 9.47 0.12 3.12
N SER A 39 9.03 -0.02 1.87
CA SER A 39 8.89 -1.30 1.17
C SER A 39 9.62 -1.25 -0.18
N GLY A 40 10.36 -2.31 -0.49
CA GLY A 40 11.01 -2.44 -1.80
C GLY A 40 10.07 -2.99 -2.87
N PHE A 41 9.07 -3.78 -2.49
CA PHE A 41 8.24 -4.52 -3.43
C PHE A 41 6.77 -4.44 -3.03
N ARG A 42 5.91 -4.50 -4.05
CA ARG A 42 4.46 -4.59 -3.96
C ARG A 42 4.03 -6.02 -3.64
N PRO A 43 2.78 -6.25 -3.22
CA PRO A 43 2.22 -7.60 -3.11
C PRO A 43 2.23 -8.40 -4.41
N SER A 44 2.31 -7.75 -5.55
CA SER A 44 2.45 -8.34 -6.88
C SER A 44 3.88 -8.78 -7.24
N ASP A 45 4.84 -8.65 -6.34
CA ASP A 45 6.28 -8.83 -6.58
C ASP A 45 6.95 -7.76 -7.47
N ASP A 46 6.22 -6.79 -8.00
CA ASP A 46 6.80 -5.65 -8.69
C ASP A 46 7.58 -4.76 -7.72
N ALA A 47 8.67 -4.19 -8.19
CA ALA A 47 9.41 -3.19 -7.43
C ALA A 47 8.56 -1.93 -7.21
N CYS A 48 8.54 -1.43 -5.98
CA CYS A 48 8.00 -0.10 -5.70
C CYS A 48 8.82 0.95 -6.45
N ARG A 49 8.14 1.88 -7.08
CA ARG A 49 8.79 3.05 -7.66
C ARG A 49 9.20 4.03 -6.56
N TYR A 50 8.30 4.25 -5.61
CA TYR A 50 8.54 5.05 -4.41
C TYR A 50 8.39 4.16 -3.17
N GLY A 51 9.26 4.36 -2.19
CA GLY A 51 9.45 3.40 -1.10
C GLY A 51 8.31 3.30 -0.09
N TYR A 52 7.34 4.20 -0.10
CA TYR A 52 6.21 4.13 0.81
C TYR A 52 4.96 3.61 0.11
N LEU A 53 4.75 2.29 0.19
CA LEU A 53 3.54 1.63 -0.28
C LEU A 53 2.40 1.88 0.70
N VAL A 54 1.46 2.72 0.31
CA VAL A 54 0.42 3.25 1.21
C VAL A 54 -0.53 2.16 1.72
N PRO A 55 -1.09 1.25 0.90
CA PRO A 55 -1.98 0.20 1.41
C PRO A 55 -1.30 -0.73 2.42
N SER A 56 -0.01 -1.02 2.23
CA SER A 56 0.74 -1.85 3.18
C SER A 56 0.98 -1.14 4.51
N ASN A 57 1.19 0.18 4.48
CA ASN A 57 1.29 0.98 5.70
C ASN A 57 -0.04 1.07 6.45
N MET A 58 -1.17 1.19 5.73
CA MET A 58 -2.52 1.11 6.32
C MET A 58 -2.75 -0.22 7.02
N PHE A 59 -2.40 -1.31 6.36
CA PHE A 59 -2.54 -2.65 6.95
C PHE A 59 -1.60 -2.84 8.16
N ALA A 60 -0.37 -2.34 8.09
CA ALA A 60 0.57 -2.35 9.23
C ALA A 60 0.01 -1.62 10.45
N SER A 61 -0.62 -0.45 10.25
CA SER A 61 -1.28 0.30 11.33
C SER A 61 -2.40 -0.51 12.00
N VAL A 62 -3.25 -1.18 11.21
CA VAL A 62 -4.31 -2.05 11.76
C VAL A 62 -3.72 -3.20 12.58
N VAL A 63 -2.69 -3.87 12.06
CA VAL A 63 -2.02 -4.98 12.77
C VAL A 63 -1.35 -4.52 14.05
N LEU A 64 -0.77 -3.32 14.07
CA LEU A 64 -0.20 -2.72 15.28
C LEU A 64 -1.27 -2.45 16.34
N GLY A 65 -2.48 -2.06 15.92
CA GLY A 65 -3.63 -1.96 16.82
C GLY A 65 -3.98 -3.30 17.50
N TYR A 66 -4.03 -4.38 16.72
CA TYR A 66 -4.24 -5.72 17.26
C TYR A 66 -3.09 -6.16 18.18
N LEU A 67 -1.85 -5.86 17.82
CA LEU A 67 -0.69 -6.16 18.66
C LEU A 67 -0.78 -5.47 20.02
N ALA A 68 -1.17 -4.20 20.04
CA ALA A 68 -1.34 -3.44 21.27
C ALA A 68 -2.42 -4.05 22.16
N GLU A 69 -3.56 -4.42 21.56
CA GLU A 69 -4.64 -5.10 22.29
C GLU A 69 -4.18 -6.43 22.89
N TYR A 70 -3.50 -7.27 22.12
CA TYR A 70 -2.96 -8.55 22.59
C TYR A 70 -1.92 -8.37 23.69
N ALA A 71 -0.96 -7.43 23.50
CA ALA A 71 0.08 -7.15 24.48
C ALA A 71 -0.54 -6.78 25.82
N SER A 72 -1.50 -5.86 25.85
CA SER A 72 -2.16 -5.42 27.07
C SER A 72 -3.09 -6.51 27.66
N SER A 73 -3.97 -7.09 26.81
CA SER A 73 -5.03 -7.98 27.30
C SER A 73 -4.53 -9.36 27.71
N GLN A 74 -3.66 -9.98 26.90
CA GLN A 74 -3.21 -11.36 27.09
C GLN A 74 -1.87 -11.44 27.83
N TYR A 75 -0.90 -10.62 27.45
CA TYR A 75 0.45 -10.69 27.99
C TYR A 75 0.69 -9.73 29.17
N LYS A 76 -0.23 -8.78 29.42
CA LYS A 76 -0.08 -7.74 30.47
C LYS A 76 1.20 -6.92 30.30
N ASP A 77 1.63 -6.74 29.05
CA ASP A 77 2.80 -5.97 28.66
C ASP A 77 2.39 -4.59 28.14
N ASP A 78 2.18 -3.66 29.07
CA ASP A 78 1.78 -2.29 28.75
C ASP A 78 2.87 -1.51 28.02
N ALA A 79 4.15 -1.90 28.18
CA ALA A 79 5.26 -1.27 27.48
C ALA A 79 5.21 -1.61 25.97
N MET A 80 5.05 -2.88 25.63
CA MET A 80 4.86 -3.32 24.25
C MET A 80 3.58 -2.74 23.65
N ALA A 81 2.47 -2.72 24.39
CA ALA A 81 1.22 -2.13 23.92
C ALA A 81 1.40 -0.65 23.55
N LYS A 82 2.10 0.10 24.40
CA LYS A 82 2.41 1.51 24.15
C LYS A 82 3.28 1.69 22.91
N GLU A 83 4.36 0.91 22.78
CA GLU A 83 5.27 0.99 21.63
C GLU A 83 4.53 0.69 20.30
N ALA A 84 3.65 -0.31 20.29
CA ALA A 84 2.81 -0.63 19.14
C ALA A 84 1.86 0.53 18.78
N LEU A 85 1.23 1.17 19.77
CA LEU A 85 0.36 2.32 19.53
C LEU A 85 1.15 3.56 19.06
N ASP A 86 2.32 3.82 19.64
CA ASP A 86 3.16 4.94 19.21
C ASP A 86 3.56 4.78 17.73
N LEU A 87 3.97 3.56 17.31
CA LEU A 87 4.32 3.27 15.92
C LEU A 87 3.10 3.34 15.00
N LYS A 88 1.94 2.81 15.45
CA LYS A 88 0.67 2.94 14.72
C LYS A 88 0.36 4.40 14.42
N ASN A 89 0.35 5.24 15.44
CA ASN A 89 0.05 6.66 15.30
C ASN A 89 1.05 7.37 14.35
N GLN A 90 2.35 7.05 14.48
CA GLN A 90 3.38 7.59 13.59
C GLN A 90 3.10 7.24 12.12
N ILE A 91 2.69 6.01 11.83
CA ILE A 91 2.36 5.58 10.46
C ILE A 91 1.10 6.32 9.96
N GLU A 92 0.07 6.44 10.79
CA GLU A 92 -1.18 7.12 10.44
C GLU A 92 -0.96 8.61 10.16
N ASP A 93 -0.18 9.29 10.99
CA ASP A 93 0.23 10.68 10.77
C ASP A 93 1.01 10.83 9.45
N GLY A 94 1.87 9.85 9.15
CA GLY A 94 2.62 9.82 7.90
C GLY A 94 1.71 9.63 6.67
N ILE A 95 0.73 8.75 6.75
CA ILE A 95 -0.25 8.55 5.68
C ILE A 95 -1.05 9.84 5.46
N GLU A 96 -1.54 10.46 6.53
CA GLU A 96 -2.32 11.70 6.45
C GLU A 96 -1.52 12.84 5.83
N ALA A 97 -0.27 13.00 6.23
CA ALA A 97 0.57 14.11 5.76
C ALA A 97 1.09 13.92 4.32
N TYR A 98 1.36 12.68 3.91
CA TYR A 98 2.13 12.40 2.69
C TYR A 98 1.41 11.56 1.65
N ALA A 99 0.26 10.95 1.96
CA ALA A 99 -0.41 10.04 1.03
C ALA A 99 -1.82 10.48 0.61
N VAL A 100 -2.29 11.64 1.07
CA VAL A 100 -3.61 12.19 0.72
C VAL A 100 -3.45 13.31 -0.29
N ARG A 101 -4.27 13.29 -1.36
CA ARG A 101 -4.32 14.33 -2.39
C ARG A 101 -5.75 14.68 -2.71
N ASN A 102 -5.99 15.96 -2.99
CA ASN A 102 -7.29 16.40 -3.51
C ASN A 102 -7.32 16.26 -5.04
N VAL A 103 -8.25 15.47 -5.54
CA VAL A 103 -8.45 15.22 -6.97
C VAL A 103 -9.67 15.98 -7.47
N ASP A 104 -9.48 16.83 -8.48
CA ASP A 104 -10.54 17.63 -9.06
C ASP A 104 -11.75 16.78 -9.50
N GLY A 105 -12.93 17.15 -9.03
CA GLY A 105 -14.20 16.47 -9.32
C GLY A 105 -14.39 15.14 -8.59
N ILE A 106 -13.47 14.76 -7.68
CA ILE A 106 -13.57 13.56 -6.86
C ILE A 106 -13.50 13.92 -5.37
N GLY A 107 -12.50 14.68 -4.93
CA GLY A 107 -12.22 15.01 -3.54
C GLY A 107 -10.91 14.40 -3.04
N GLU A 108 -10.74 14.32 -1.73
CA GLU A 108 -9.57 13.70 -1.11
C GLU A 108 -9.50 12.21 -1.44
N THR A 109 -8.32 11.77 -1.85
CA THR A 109 -8.05 10.44 -2.39
C THR A 109 -6.68 9.99 -1.90
N TYR A 110 -6.53 8.71 -1.57
CA TYR A 110 -5.22 8.14 -1.27
C TYR A 110 -4.45 7.84 -2.55
N VAL A 111 -3.11 8.08 -2.51
CA VAL A 111 -2.18 7.61 -3.53
C VAL A 111 -1.70 6.19 -3.21
N TYR A 112 -1.20 5.47 -4.21
CA TYR A 112 -0.74 4.09 -4.03
C TYR A 112 0.67 4.01 -3.43
N GLU A 113 1.59 4.83 -3.95
CA GLU A 113 2.95 5.00 -3.41
C GLU A 113 3.31 6.49 -3.32
N THR A 114 4.19 6.83 -2.38
CA THR A 114 4.79 8.16 -2.28
C THR A 114 6.26 8.06 -1.85
N ASP A 115 7.06 9.08 -2.14
CA ASP A 115 8.44 9.21 -1.67
C ASP A 115 8.58 10.19 -0.47
N GLY A 116 7.51 10.87 -0.11
CA GLY A 116 7.52 11.93 0.91
C GLY A 116 8.07 13.28 0.42
N TYR A 117 8.58 13.37 -0.80
CA TYR A 117 8.96 14.63 -1.45
C TYR A 117 7.87 15.22 -2.35
N GLY A 118 6.73 14.54 -2.46
CA GLY A 118 5.59 14.97 -3.28
C GLY A 118 5.48 14.25 -4.62
N HIS A 119 6.28 13.23 -4.87
CA HIS A 119 6.09 12.35 -6.01
C HIS A 119 5.24 11.15 -5.61
N ASP A 120 4.24 10.85 -6.43
CA ASP A 120 3.26 9.83 -6.13
C ASP A 120 3.09 8.85 -7.30
N VAL A 121 2.75 7.61 -6.98
CA VAL A 121 2.24 6.64 -7.96
C VAL A 121 0.73 6.57 -7.81
N TRP A 122 0.07 6.81 -8.93
CA TRP A 122 -1.37 6.75 -9.08
C TRP A 122 -1.76 5.49 -9.83
N MET A 123 -2.10 4.47 -9.08
CA MET A 123 -2.62 3.18 -9.56
C MET A 123 -3.28 2.44 -8.40
N ASP A 124 -3.90 1.34 -8.70
CA ASP A 124 -4.18 0.24 -7.78
C ASP A 124 -4.26 -1.05 -8.59
N ASP A 125 -3.86 -2.15 -8.01
CA ASP A 125 -3.98 -3.48 -8.62
C ASP A 125 -4.73 -4.45 -7.70
N ALA A 126 -5.01 -5.66 -8.19
CA ALA A 126 -5.81 -6.62 -7.45
C ALA A 126 -5.06 -7.37 -6.34
N ASN A 127 -3.77 -7.09 -6.12
CA ASN A 127 -2.96 -7.80 -5.12
C ASN A 127 -3.09 -7.14 -3.76
N VAL A 128 -3.64 -7.85 -2.79
CA VAL A 128 -3.89 -7.37 -1.41
C VAL A 128 -2.60 -7.41 -0.58
N PRO A 129 -2.28 -6.37 0.23
CA PRO A 129 -3.06 -5.16 0.49
C PRO A 129 -3.03 -4.17 -0.67
N ASN A 130 -4.20 -3.64 -1.02
CA ASN A 130 -4.39 -2.63 -2.04
C ASN A 130 -5.41 -1.57 -1.56
N LEU A 131 -5.59 -0.49 -2.33
CA LEU A 131 -6.48 0.60 -1.92
C LEU A 131 -7.95 0.18 -1.84
N LEU A 132 -8.41 -0.74 -2.69
CA LEU A 132 -9.78 -1.25 -2.63
C LEU A 132 -10.04 -2.14 -1.41
N SER A 133 -9.03 -2.82 -0.89
CA SER A 133 -9.17 -3.73 0.25
C SER A 133 -9.20 -3.04 1.61
N MET A 134 -9.01 -1.72 1.68
CA MET A 134 -8.93 -0.97 2.95
C MET A 134 -10.04 -1.28 3.97
N PRO A 135 -11.34 -1.28 3.60
CA PRO A 135 -12.39 -1.62 4.56
C PRO A 135 -12.33 -3.08 5.03
N TRP A 136 -12.03 -3.98 4.11
CA TRP A 136 -11.92 -5.41 4.44
C TRP A 136 -10.74 -5.70 5.37
N LEU A 137 -9.64 -4.96 5.22
CA LEU A 137 -8.46 -5.03 6.10
C LEU A 137 -8.68 -4.32 7.45
N GLY A 138 -9.78 -3.58 7.63
CA GLY A 138 -10.13 -2.91 8.88
C GLY A 138 -9.54 -1.50 9.03
N TRP A 139 -9.03 -0.90 7.94
CA TRP A 139 -8.50 0.46 7.97
C TRP A 139 -9.59 1.52 8.15
N CYS A 140 -10.71 1.40 7.43
CA CYS A 140 -11.79 2.38 7.46
C CYS A 140 -13.16 1.71 7.25
N SER A 141 -14.23 2.47 7.44
CA SER A 141 -15.57 2.05 7.03
C SER A 141 -15.68 2.02 5.49
N PRO A 142 -16.47 1.10 4.90
CA PRO A 142 -16.80 1.17 3.49
C PRO A 142 -17.52 2.47 3.09
N ASP A 143 -18.19 3.15 4.04
CA ASP A 143 -18.88 4.43 3.81
C ASP A 143 -17.97 5.66 4.06
N ASP A 144 -16.70 5.46 4.35
CA ASP A 144 -15.72 6.55 4.50
C ASP A 144 -15.60 7.35 3.20
N GLU A 145 -15.74 8.67 3.28
CA GLU A 145 -15.77 9.55 2.11
C GLU A 145 -14.47 9.47 1.30
N ARG A 146 -13.33 9.46 1.97
CA ARG A 146 -12.01 9.39 1.29
C ARG A 146 -11.81 8.03 0.65
N TYR A 147 -12.29 6.96 1.28
CA TYR A 147 -12.31 5.63 0.67
C TYR A 147 -13.21 5.62 -0.57
N GLN A 148 -14.41 6.15 -0.51
CA GLN A 148 -15.33 6.20 -1.65
C GLN A 148 -14.74 7.02 -2.82
N ASN A 149 -14.06 8.11 -2.53
CA ASN A 149 -13.33 8.89 -3.51
C ASN A 149 -12.17 8.09 -4.14
N THR A 150 -11.40 7.40 -3.30
CA THR A 150 -10.32 6.52 -3.75
C THR A 150 -10.86 5.40 -4.63
N ARG A 151 -11.93 4.73 -4.20
CA ARG A 151 -12.60 3.68 -4.96
C ARG A 151 -13.09 4.19 -6.33
N LYS A 152 -13.72 5.38 -6.34
CA LYS A 152 -14.18 6.02 -7.59
C LYS A 152 -13.02 6.29 -8.56
N TRP A 153 -11.89 6.71 -8.05
CA TRP A 153 -10.68 6.93 -8.87
C TRP A 153 -10.10 5.60 -9.37
N VAL A 154 -9.92 4.62 -8.50
CA VAL A 154 -9.35 3.30 -8.81
C VAL A 154 -10.18 2.54 -9.83
N LEU A 155 -11.51 2.61 -9.73
CA LEU A 155 -12.46 1.98 -10.66
C LEU A 155 -12.81 2.90 -11.86
N SER A 156 -11.82 3.60 -12.37
CA SER A 156 -11.94 4.45 -13.55
C SER A 156 -10.81 4.21 -14.54
N SER A 157 -10.97 4.69 -15.77
CA SER A 157 -9.94 4.63 -16.81
C SER A 157 -8.65 5.39 -16.49
N LYS A 158 -8.60 6.13 -15.37
CA LYS A 158 -7.38 6.77 -14.87
C LYS A 158 -6.43 5.77 -14.22
N ASN A 159 -6.95 4.65 -13.69
CA ASN A 159 -6.13 3.56 -13.18
C ASN A 159 -5.68 2.66 -14.34
N PRO A 160 -4.36 2.47 -14.56
CA PRO A 160 -3.85 1.67 -15.67
C PRO A 160 -4.22 0.18 -15.61
N PHE A 161 -4.63 -0.31 -14.44
CA PHE A 161 -5.05 -1.71 -14.24
C PHE A 161 -6.57 -1.87 -14.17
N TYR A 162 -7.35 -0.82 -14.42
CA TYR A 162 -8.79 -0.94 -14.55
C TYR A 162 -9.17 -1.43 -15.94
N TYR A 163 -9.96 -2.47 -15.99
CA TYR A 163 -10.47 -3.07 -17.22
C TYR A 163 -11.97 -3.13 -17.23
N GLU A 164 -12.53 -2.92 -18.40
CA GLU A 164 -13.97 -2.94 -18.65
C GLU A 164 -14.28 -3.91 -19.78
N GLY A 165 -14.97 -4.99 -19.45
CA GLY A 165 -15.45 -5.99 -20.38
C GLY A 165 -16.97 -5.99 -20.48
N THR A 166 -17.51 -6.85 -21.36
CA THR A 166 -18.95 -6.99 -21.54
C THR A 166 -19.64 -7.69 -20.36
N ALA A 167 -18.92 -8.53 -19.63
CA ALA A 167 -19.46 -9.34 -18.53
C ALA A 167 -19.15 -8.75 -17.15
N ALA A 168 -18.02 -8.05 -17.01
CA ALA A 168 -17.57 -7.49 -15.73
C ALA A 168 -16.65 -6.29 -15.93
N LYS A 169 -16.50 -5.47 -14.87
CA LYS A 169 -15.56 -4.39 -14.76
C LYS A 169 -14.76 -4.58 -13.46
N GLY A 170 -13.49 -4.23 -13.47
CA GLY A 170 -12.67 -4.36 -12.25
C GLY A 170 -11.20 -4.11 -12.52
N ILE A 171 -10.37 -4.38 -11.52
CA ILE A 171 -8.93 -4.22 -11.61
C ILE A 171 -8.23 -5.56 -11.85
N GLY A 172 -7.14 -5.50 -12.60
CA GLY A 172 -6.23 -6.61 -12.85
C GLY A 172 -4.93 -6.48 -12.09
N SER A 173 -3.92 -7.21 -12.51
CA SER A 173 -2.59 -7.22 -11.91
C SER A 173 -1.52 -7.06 -12.98
N PRO A 174 -0.35 -6.46 -12.65
CA PRO A 174 0.83 -6.45 -13.55
C PRO A 174 1.25 -7.83 -14.04
N HIS A 175 0.99 -8.88 -13.24
CA HIS A 175 1.35 -10.27 -13.55
C HIS A 175 0.26 -11.05 -14.28
N THR A 176 -0.86 -10.41 -14.63
CA THR A 176 -1.88 -11.01 -15.50
C THR A 176 -1.83 -10.37 -16.88
N PRO A 177 -2.22 -11.10 -17.95
CA PRO A 177 -2.33 -10.46 -19.26
C PRO A 177 -3.27 -9.25 -19.21
N ALA A 178 -2.96 -8.23 -20.01
CA ALA A 178 -3.78 -7.03 -20.08
C ALA A 178 -5.24 -7.38 -20.43
N GLY A 179 -6.17 -6.75 -19.73
CA GLY A 179 -7.61 -7.00 -19.88
C GLY A 179 -8.18 -8.10 -18.99
N TYR A 180 -7.35 -8.81 -18.24
CA TYR A 180 -7.83 -9.79 -17.25
C TYR A 180 -8.15 -9.09 -15.94
N ILE A 181 -9.39 -9.24 -15.48
CA ILE A 181 -9.84 -8.76 -14.18
C ILE A 181 -9.49 -9.82 -13.15
N LEU A 182 -8.74 -9.43 -12.12
CA LEU A 182 -8.33 -10.29 -11.01
C LEU A 182 -8.79 -9.66 -9.69
N SER A 183 -10.08 -9.49 -9.52
CA SER A 183 -10.61 -8.86 -8.31
C SER A 183 -11.36 -9.86 -7.46
N LEU A 184 -10.77 -10.25 -6.33
CA LEU A 184 -11.45 -11.02 -5.29
C LEU A 184 -12.49 -10.19 -4.52
N ILE A 185 -12.39 -8.86 -4.59
CA ILE A 185 -13.24 -7.92 -3.82
C ILE A 185 -14.62 -7.77 -4.46
N HIS A 186 -14.74 -7.96 -5.77
CA HIS A 186 -16.05 -7.89 -6.46
C HIS A 186 -16.91 -9.16 -6.29
N ILE A 187 -16.39 -10.20 -5.65
CA ILE A 187 -17.13 -11.45 -5.40
C ILE A 187 -17.98 -11.35 -4.11
N SER A 188 -17.74 -10.33 -3.30
CA SER A 188 -18.37 -10.14 -1.98
C SER A 188 -19.41 -9.01 -1.91
N GLU A 189 -19.79 -8.40 -3.04
CA GLU A 189 -20.88 -7.41 -3.12
C GLU A 189 -22.20 -8.06 -3.58
#